data_25c36ef9abc4c57deacb4df3b66c8103
#
_entry.id   25c36ef9abc4c57deacb4df3b66c8103
#
_cell.length_a   1.000
_cell.length_b   1.000
_cell.length_c   1.000
_cell.angle_alpha   90.00
_cell.angle_beta   90.00
_cell.angle_gamma   90.00
#
_symmetry.space_group_name_H-M   'P 1'
#
loop_
_entity.id
_entity.type
_entity.pdbx_description
1 polymer ?
#
loop_
_entity_poly.entity_id
_entity_poly.type
_entity_poly.pdbx_seq_one_letter_code
_entity_poly.pdbx_strand_id
1 'polypeptide(L)'
;HRVDRRQRQMCIRDSHPIAGLAMAYASSLGGFGANLIIGMQDALVYAFTNPATKIVTDKVNTNVAMNWYFIAASVFMLIPTLYFTTTKLVIPHLGKYDDSKAELDDTDQPSSTVTPIEQRALRWANISFIVLVVALIICAIPEGSWLRNPKTGSLIDNSPLINGVGLVILVIFLIPGVIYGVLSKQIKSTKDLGKMISDSLATMSSFILIVFFAAQLLAFLKWSNLGVIVAVKGANLLQGQHGIVLIIGILILSGLVNMVIGSASAKWGILAPIFVPMMLLIGFHPAFTQMIYRVGDSITNPITPMMPYMPLLLTYAQKYDKNMKLGSLLSSLMPYTIVLSIVWTLFLIIWYLLGVPVGPGGPIKAN
;
A
#
# COMPACT_ATOMS: atom_id res chain seq x y z
N HIS A 1 -31.16 5.92 17.81
CA HIS A 1 -29.86 6.64 17.88
C HIS A 1 -29.06 6.37 19.17
N ARG A 2 -29.67 6.00 20.30
CA ARG A 2 -28.95 5.60 21.53
C ARG A 2 -28.44 4.15 21.50
N VAL A 3 -29.10 3.28 20.75
CA VAL A 3 -28.75 1.85 20.63
C VAL A 3 -27.43 1.66 19.85
N ASP A 4 -27.21 2.43 18.77
CA ASP A 4 -26.04 2.32 17.91
C ASP A 4 -24.74 2.77 18.62
N ARG A 5 -24.80 3.77 19.50
CA ARG A 5 -23.67 4.18 20.35
C ARG A 5 -23.32 3.11 21.40
N ARG A 6 -24.32 2.46 22.02
CA ARG A 6 -24.08 1.39 22.99
C ARG A 6 -23.51 0.14 22.31
N GLN A 7 -23.95 -0.19 21.10
CA GLN A 7 -23.39 -1.32 20.35
C GLN A 7 -21.94 -1.07 19.91
N ARG A 8 -21.59 0.13 19.44
CA ARG A 8 -20.19 0.45 19.12
C ARG A 8 -19.30 0.51 20.36
N GLN A 9 -19.79 1.07 21.47
CA GLN A 9 -19.08 1.03 22.75
C GLN A 9 -19.04 -0.40 23.34
N MET A 10 -20.06 -1.20 23.16
CA MET A 10 -20.07 -2.61 23.56
C MET A 10 -19.04 -3.43 22.77
N CYS A 11 -18.94 -3.26 21.46
CA CYS A 11 -17.91 -3.95 20.67
C CYS A 11 -16.48 -3.58 21.08
N ILE A 12 -16.24 -2.32 21.49
CA ILE A 12 -14.92 -1.87 21.97
C ILE A 12 -14.73 -2.28 23.44
N ARG A 13 -15.78 -2.31 24.25
CA ARG A 13 -15.73 -2.59 25.67
C ARG A 13 -15.69 -4.10 25.99
N ASP A 14 -16.29 -4.93 25.14
CA ASP A 14 -16.30 -6.40 25.30
C ASP A 14 -15.12 -7.08 24.59
N SER A 15 -14.42 -6.36 23.69
CA SER A 15 -13.15 -6.80 23.09
C SER A 15 -11.97 -6.05 23.73
N HIS A 16 -10.87 -6.71 23.92
CA HIS A 16 -9.66 -6.13 24.49
C HIS A 16 -9.20 -4.92 23.65
N PRO A 17 -9.13 -3.66 24.18
CA PRO A 17 -8.87 -2.46 23.37
C PRO A 17 -7.55 -2.53 22.59
N ILE A 18 -6.52 -3.13 23.21
CA ILE A 18 -5.22 -3.33 22.57
C ILE A 18 -5.33 -4.30 21.38
N ALA A 19 -6.24 -5.29 21.43
CA ALA A 19 -6.49 -6.16 20.28
C ALA A 19 -7.11 -5.38 19.12
N GLY A 20 -8.04 -4.46 19.42
CA GLY A 20 -8.61 -3.55 18.41
C GLY A 20 -7.57 -2.65 17.77
N LEU A 21 -6.68 -2.04 18.57
CA LEU A 21 -5.56 -1.23 18.09
C LEU A 21 -4.59 -2.05 17.25
N ALA A 22 -4.22 -3.25 17.71
CA ALA A 22 -3.33 -4.15 16.99
C ALA A 22 -3.95 -4.60 15.66
N MET A 23 -5.24 -4.93 15.63
CA MET A 23 -5.95 -5.28 14.41
C MET A 23 -5.97 -4.11 13.40
N ALA A 24 -6.33 -2.91 13.84
CA ALA A 24 -6.38 -1.73 12.99
C ALA A 24 -5.00 -1.43 12.38
N TYR A 25 -3.96 -1.47 13.21
CA TYR A 25 -2.58 -1.25 12.79
C TYR A 25 -2.08 -2.34 11.83
N ALA A 26 -2.26 -3.60 12.18
CA ALA A 26 -1.84 -4.73 11.35
C ALA A 26 -2.61 -4.79 10.02
N SER A 27 -3.89 -4.42 10.02
CA SER A 27 -4.69 -4.35 8.79
C SER A 27 -4.24 -3.23 7.87
N SER A 28 -3.91 -2.06 8.43
CA SER A 28 -3.46 -0.91 7.64
C SER A 28 -2.07 -1.12 7.06
N LEU A 29 -1.13 -1.63 7.86
CA LEU A 29 0.27 -1.79 7.45
C LEU A 29 0.55 -3.14 6.81
N GLY A 30 0.00 -4.22 7.34
CA GLY A 30 0.09 -5.55 6.74
C GLY A 30 -0.72 -5.66 5.44
N GLY A 31 -1.84 -4.94 5.33
CA GLY A 31 -2.63 -4.81 4.11
C GLY A 31 -2.10 -3.77 3.11
N PHE A 32 -0.98 -3.12 3.37
CA PHE A 32 -0.46 -2.01 2.57
C PHE A 32 -0.20 -2.34 1.09
N GLY A 33 0.15 -3.60 0.80
CA GLY A 33 0.33 -4.10 -0.55
C GLY A 33 -0.95 -4.56 -1.26
N ALA A 34 -2.13 -4.44 -0.64
CA ALA A 34 -3.41 -4.91 -1.17
C ALA A 34 -4.43 -3.78 -1.25
N ASN A 35 -4.97 -3.53 -2.45
CA ASN A 35 -5.95 -2.47 -2.71
C ASN A 35 -6.99 -2.94 -3.73
N LEU A 36 -8.25 -2.55 -3.54
CA LEU A 36 -9.31 -2.81 -4.53
C LEU A 36 -9.19 -1.91 -5.76
N ILE A 37 -8.65 -0.70 -5.57
CA ILE A 37 -8.48 0.31 -6.60
C ILE A 37 -7.00 0.70 -6.66
N ILE A 38 -6.50 1.01 -7.85
CA ILE A 38 -5.15 1.53 -8.04
C ILE A 38 -4.98 2.81 -7.20
N GLY A 39 -3.96 2.83 -6.37
CA GLY A 39 -3.69 3.92 -5.45
C GLY A 39 -2.32 4.56 -5.64
N MET A 40 -2.00 5.51 -4.75
CA MET A 40 -0.73 6.22 -4.77
C MET A 40 0.47 5.27 -4.68
N GLN A 41 0.37 4.22 -3.86
CA GLN A 41 1.45 3.23 -3.69
C GLN A 41 1.81 2.54 -5.00
N ASP A 42 0.83 2.25 -5.86
CA ASP A 42 1.08 1.60 -7.15
C ASP A 42 1.91 2.51 -8.06
N ALA A 43 1.59 3.80 -8.10
CA ALA A 43 2.36 4.79 -8.85
C ALA A 43 3.77 4.97 -8.30
N LEU A 44 3.94 5.00 -6.97
CA LEU A 44 5.24 5.17 -6.32
C LEU A 44 6.19 4.00 -6.60
N VAL A 45 5.73 2.75 -6.48
CA VAL A 45 6.56 1.57 -6.78
C VAL A 45 6.84 1.46 -8.28
N TYR A 46 5.84 1.76 -9.13
CA TYR A 46 6.01 1.79 -10.57
C TYR A 46 7.10 2.77 -11.02
N ALA A 47 7.19 3.94 -10.38
CA ALA A 47 8.20 4.96 -10.69
C ALA A 47 9.64 4.45 -10.60
N PHE A 48 9.91 3.41 -9.81
CA PHE A 48 11.22 2.75 -9.73
C PHE A 48 11.31 1.50 -10.61
N THR A 49 10.22 0.77 -10.78
CA THR A 49 10.21 -0.47 -11.58
C THR A 49 10.43 -0.20 -13.07
N ASN A 50 9.76 0.80 -13.62
CA ASN A 50 9.88 1.12 -15.04
C ASN A 50 11.31 1.51 -15.46
N PRO A 51 12.00 2.44 -14.78
CA PRO A 51 13.42 2.73 -15.09
C PRO A 51 14.34 1.53 -14.86
N ALA A 52 14.09 0.72 -13.83
CA ALA A 52 14.86 -0.49 -13.55
C ALA A 52 14.72 -1.53 -14.66
N THR A 53 13.53 -1.68 -15.26
CA THR A 53 13.30 -2.55 -16.43
C THR A 53 14.15 -2.11 -17.62
N LYS A 54 14.25 -0.80 -17.83
CA LYS A 54 15.02 -0.22 -18.94
C LYS A 54 16.54 -0.35 -18.81
N ILE A 55 17.05 -0.85 -17.69
CA ILE A 55 18.48 -1.22 -17.55
C ILE A 55 18.82 -2.38 -18.50
N VAL A 56 17.89 -3.32 -18.71
CA VAL A 56 18.10 -4.51 -19.55
C VAL A 56 17.46 -4.36 -20.92
N THR A 57 16.23 -3.87 -21.00
CA THR A 57 15.50 -3.77 -22.26
C THR A 57 14.40 -2.72 -22.25
N ASP A 58 14.20 -2.07 -23.38
CA ASP A 58 13.05 -1.17 -23.59
C ASP A 58 11.82 -1.89 -24.19
N LYS A 59 11.94 -3.20 -24.48
CA LYS A 59 10.88 -3.95 -25.17
C LYS A 59 9.76 -4.43 -24.25
N VAL A 60 10.03 -4.53 -22.93
CA VAL A 60 9.05 -4.98 -21.95
C VAL A 60 8.20 -3.79 -21.49
N ASN A 61 6.92 -3.86 -21.76
CA ASN A 61 5.96 -2.84 -21.34
C ASN A 61 5.59 -3.02 -19.87
N THR A 62 5.64 -1.93 -19.11
CA THR A 62 5.18 -1.86 -17.73
C THR A 62 4.19 -0.71 -17.58
N ASN A 63 3.24 -0.85 -16.67
CA ASN A 63 2.25 0.19 -16.36
C ASN A 63 1.91 0.20 -14.86
N VAL A 64 1.24 1.25 -14.41
CA VAL A 64 0.88 1.42 -12.99
C VAL A 64 -0.09 0.33 -12.49
N ALA A 65 -0.94 -0.19 -13.37
CA ALA A 65 -1.95 -1.20 -13.04
C ALA A 65 -1.43 -2.64 -13.09
N MET A 66 -0.15 -2.87 -13.42
CA MET A 66 0.40 -4.20 -13.71
C MET A 66 0.32 -5.21 -12.55
N ASN A 67 -0.04 -4.78 -11.33
CA ASN A 67 -0.25 -5.66 -10.17
C ASN A 67 -1.71 -5.76 -9.72
N TRP A 68 -2.63 -5.08 -10.39
CA TRP A 68 -3.98 -4.82 -9.89
C TRP A 68 -4.79 -6.09 -9.59
N TYR A 69 -4.73 -7.12 -10.42
CA TYR A 69 -5.52 -8.33 -10.21
C TYR A 69 -5.13 -9.04 -8.91
N PHE A 70 -3.83 -9.19 -8.69
CA PHE A 70 -3.34 -9.84 -7.48
C PHE A 70 -3.63 -9.02 -6.21
N ILE A 71 -3.40 -7.71 -6.23
CA ILE A 71 -3.64 -6.86 -5.06
C ILE A 71 -5.12 -6.77 -4.70
N ALA A 72 -6.01 -6.74 -5.70
CA ALA A 72 -7.45 -6.75 -5.47
C ALA A 72 -7.93 -8.11 -4.92
N ALA A 73 -7.47 -9.22 -5.49
CA ALA A 73 -7.76 -10.56 -4.98
C ALA A 73 -7.22 -10.76 -3.55
N SER A 74 -6.04 -10.20 -3.25
CA SER A 74 -5.45 -10.26 -1.91
C SER A 74 -6.33 -9.63 -0.83
N VAL A 75 -7.12 -8.59 -1.14
CA VAL A 75 -8.03 -7.97 -0.16
C VAL A 75 -9.04 -8.98 0.37
N PHE A 76 -9.64 -9.77 -0.52
CA PHE A 76 -10.64 -10.78 -0.14
C PHE A 76 -10.03 -11.92 0.70
N MET A 77 -8.77 -12.24 0.50
CA MET A 77 -8.03 -13.22 1.29
C MET A 77 -7.60 -12.64 2.65
N LEU A 78 -7.13 -11.39 2.67
CA LEU A 78 -6.60 -10.76 3.88
C LEU A 78 -7.68 -10.46 4.93
N ILE A 79 -8.89 -10.08 4.53
CA ILE A 79 -9.99 -9.76 5.47
C ILE A 79 -10.28 -10.95 6.41
N PRO A 80 -10.62 -12.16 5.92
CA PRO A 80 -10.86 -13.30 6.79
C PRO A 80 -9.60 -13.73 7.57
N THR A 81 -8.41 -13.60 6.96
CA THR A 81 -7.14 -13.94 7.61
C THR A 81 -6.89 -13.06 8.83
N LEU A 82 -7.04 -11.75 8.70
CA LEU A 82 -6.83 -10.78 9.79
C LEU A 82 -7.91 -10.94 10.88
N TYR A 83 -9.16 -11.18 10.49
CA TYR A 83 -10.24 -11.47 11.43
C TYR A 83 -9.96 -12.74 12.25
N PHE A 84 -9.58 -13.83 11.58
CA PHE A 84 -9.21 -15.08 12.24
C PHE A 84 -8.01 -14.88 13.19
N THR A 85 -6.96 -14.21 12.73
CA THR A 85 -5.77 -13.92 13.55
C THR A 85 -6.14 -13.14 14.80
N THR A 86 -6.98 -12.12 14.68
CA THR A 86 -7.42 -11.31 15.81
C THR A 86 -8.22 -12.13 16.81
N THR A 87 -9.23 -12.86 16.32
CA THR A 87 -10.20 -13.54 17.20
C THR A 87 -9.66 -14.82 17.84
N LYS A 88 -8.79 -15.55 17.12
CA LYS A 88 -8.31 -16.86 17.54
C LYS A 88 -6.89 -16.86 18.13
N LEU A 89 -6.09 -15.86 17.81
CA LEU A 89 -4.70 -15.79 18.27
C LEU A 89 -4.45 -14.59 19.18
N VAL A 90 -4.81 -13.37 18.76
CA VAL A 90 -4.44 -12.15 19.49
C VAL A 90 -5.30 -11.93 20.72
N ILE A 91 -6.62 -12.02 20.62
CA ILE A 91 -7.52 -11.86 21.78
C ILE A 91 -7.24 -12.89 22.87
N PRO A 92 -7.10 -14.19 22.57
CA PRO A 92 -6.75 -15.18 23.59
C PRO A 92 -5.36 -14.97 24.20
N HIS A 93 -4.39 -14.47 23.41
CA HIS A 93 -3.04 -14.17 23.91
C HIS A 93 -3.02 -12.99 24.87
N LEU A 94 -3.83 -11.95 24.63
CA LEU A 94 -3.93 -10.78 25.50
C LEU A 94 -4.73 -11.05 26.78
N GLY A 95 -5.61 -12.05 26.77
CA GLY A 95 -6.45 -12.42 27.92
C GLY A 95 -7.61 -11.42 28.15
N LYS A 96 -8.09 -11.37 29.40
CA LYS A 96 -9.13 -10.42 29.78
C LYS A 96 -8.53 -9.04 30.05
N TYR A 97 -9.19 -8.04 29.53
CA TYR A 97 -8.79 -6.64 29.76
C TYR A 97 -9.08 -6.23 31.20
N ASP A 98 -8.11 -5.55 31.80
CA ASP A 98 -8.19 -5.02 33.18
C ASP A 98 -8.32 -3.48 33.08
N ASP A 99 -9.52 -2.99 33.30
CA ASP A 99 -9.85 -1.55 33.23
C ASP A 99 -9.04 -0.70 34.25
N SER A 100 -8.49 -1.31 35.32
CA SER A 100 -7.69 -0.58 36.32
C SER A 100 -6.36 -0.06 35.77
N LYS A 101 -5.89 -0.57 34.63
CA LYS A 101 -4.67 -0.18 33.95
C LYS A 101 -4.84 1.00 32.99
N ALA A 102 -6.09 1.41 32.74
CA ALA A 102 -6.39 2.50 31.82
C ALA A 102 -6.18 3.87 32.46
N GLU A 103 -5.69 4.81 31.65
CA GLU A 103 -5.58 6.24 31.98
C GLU A 103 -6.42 7.03 30.94
N LEU A 104 -7.72 6.80 30.97
CA LEU A 104 -8.66 7.48 30.09
C LEU A 104 -9.18 8.74 30.81
N ASP A 105 -8.74 9.92 30.38
CA ASP A 105 -9.42 11.15 30.72
C ASP A 105 -10.73 11.28 29.96
N ASP A 106 -11.80 11.70 30.62
CA ASP A 106 -13.13 11.92 30.01
C ASP A 106 -13.10 12.95 28.88
N THR A 107 -12.06 13.78 28.83
CA THR A 107 -11.81 14.79 27.78
C THR A 107 -11.22 14.22 26.49
N ASP A 108 -10.68 13.02 26.50
CA ASP A 108 -9.99 12.39 25.38
C ASP A 108 -10.95 11.65 24.40
N GLN A 109 -12.27 11.70 24.65
CA GLN A 109 -13.22 11.19 23.67
C GLN A 109 -13.25 12.16 22.47
N PRO A 110 -12.74 11.76 21.29
CA PRO A 110 -12.93 12.57 20.10
C PRO A 110 -14.43 12.82 19.98
N SER A 111 -14.81 14.10 19.91
CA SER A 111 -16.19 14.51 19.66
C SER A 111 -16.61 13.96 18.29
N SER A 112 -17.01 12.70 18.25
CA SER A 112 -17.36 11.95 17.04
C SER A 112 -18.73 12.33 16.47
N THR A 113 -19.27 13.47 16.89
CA THR A 113 -20.49 14.00 16.32
C THR A 113 -20.16 14.90 15.16
N VAL A 114 -20.23 14.32 13.97
CA VAL A 114 -20.21 15.09 12.72
C VAL A 114 -21.27 16.18 12.82
N THR A 115 -20.85 17.43 12.72
CA THR A 115 -21.79 18.57 12.80
C THR A 115 -22.75 18.54 11.60
N PRO A 116 -23.95 19.12 11.70
CA PRO A 116 -24.89 19.18 10.56
C PRO A 116 -24.28 19.86 9.32
N ILE A 117 -23.36 20.80 9.52
CA ILE A 117 -22.63 21.48 8.43
C ILE A 117 -21.67 20.50 7.74
N GLU A 118 -20.87 19.78 8.51
CA GLU A 118 -19.96 18.76 7.99
C GLU A 118 -20.70 17.62 7.29
N GLN A 119 -21.85 17.20 7.82
CA GLN A 119 -22.67 16.17 7.20
C GLN A 119 -23.22 16.62 5.84
N ARG A 120 -23.61 17.90 5.73
CA ARG A 120 -24.04 18.49 4.46
C ARG A 120 -22.86 18.62 3.49
N ALA A 121 -21.71 19.05 3.95
CA ALA A 121 -20.48 19.16 3.17
C ALA A 121 -20.03 17.79 2.63
N LEU A 122 -20.03 16.76 3.48
CA LEU A 122 -19.71 15.38 3.10
C LEU A 122 -20.68 14.83 2.05
N ARG A 123 -21.97 15.15 2.15
CA ARG A 123 -22.97 14.70 1.18
C ARG A 123 -22.68 15.28 -0.21
N TRP A 124 -22.35 16.57 -0.32
CA TRP A 124 -22.01 17.22 -1.59
C TRP A 124 -20.65 16.74 -2.14
N ALA A 125 -19.66 16.51 -1.27
CA ALA A 125 -18.39 15.91 -1.66
C ALA A 125 -18.59 14.51 -2.26
N ASN A 126 -19.40 13.66 -1.63
CA ASN A 126 -19.72 12.33 -2.16
C ASN A 126 -20.49 12.38 -3.50
N ILE A 127 -21.42 13.32 -3.64
CA ILE A 127 -22.12 13.52 -4.93
C ILE A 127 -21.13 13.93 -6.00
N SER A 128 -20.25 14.87 -5.74
CA SER A 128 -19.24 15.32 -6.71
C SER A 128 -18.26 14.18 -7.08
N PHE A 129 -17.86 13.34 -6.12
CA PHE A 129 -17.05 12.15 -6.38
C PHE A 129 -17.77 11.19 -7.35
N ILE A 130 -19.05 10.88 -7.07
CA ILE A 130 -19.83 9.99 -7.93
C ILE A 130 -19.99 10.59 -9.34
N VAL A 131 -20.27 11.90 -9.44
CA VAL A 131 -20.38 12.59 -10.73
C VAL A 131 -19.09 12.51 -11.52
N LEU A 132 -17.94 12.73 -10.89
CA LEU A 132 -16.63 12.63 -11.54
C LEU A 132 -16.32 11.21 -12.03
N VAL A 133 -16.61 10.20 -11.21
CA VAL A 133 -16.42 8.79 -11.58
C VAL A 133 -17.33 8.42 -12.76
N VAL A 134 -18.61 8.82 -12.71
CA VAL A 134 -19.56 8.58 -13.80
C VAL A 134 -19.12 9.31 -15.08
N ALA A 135 -18.69 10.56 -14.97
CA ALA A 135 -18.17 11.31 -16.11
C ALA A 135 -16.95 10.63 -16.74
N LEU A 136 -16.00 10.15 -15.90
CA LEU A 136 -14.84 9.40 -16.37
C LEU A 136 -15.25 8.12 -17.12
N ILE A 137 -16.22 7.38 -16.57
CA ILE A 137 -16.75 6.17 -17.21
C ILE A 137 -17.38 6.51 -18.55
N ILE A 138 -18.24 7.53 -18.60
CA ILE A 138 -18.88 7.98 -19.85
C ILE A 138 -17.84 8.39 -20.90
N CYS A 139 -16.79 9.10 -20.49
CA CYS A 139 -15.69 9.46 -21.38
C CYS A 139 -14.86 8.25 -21.85
N ALA A 140 -14.80 7.18 -21.06
CA ALA A 140 -14.02 5.98 -21.37
C ALA A 140 -14.76 4.98 -22.28
N ILE A 141 -16.11 4.97 -22.29
CA ILE A 141 -16.93 3.99 -23.04
C ILE A 141 -16.73 4.08 -24.56
N PRO A 142 -16.74 5.25 -25.23
CA PRO A 142 -16.66 5.32 -26.68
C PRO A 142 -15.37 4.70 -27.24
N GLU A 143 -15.47 3.96 -28.33
CA GLU A 143 -14.30 3.32 -28.96
C GLU A 143 -13.28 4.33 -29.48
N GLY A 144 -13.70 5.52 -29.88
CA GLY A 144 -12.83 6.64 -30.28
C GLY A 144 -12.39 7.56 -29.15
N SER A 145 -12.55 7.16 -27.88
CA SER A 145 -12.19 8.00 -26.74
C SER A 145 -10.69 8.29 -26.69
N TRP A 146 -10.35 9.54 -26.40
CA TRP A 146 -8.97 9.98 -26.13
C TRP A 146 -8.33 9.32 -24.90
N LEU A 147 -9.12 8.64 -24.06
CA LEU A 147 -8.66 7.85 -22.92
C LEU A 147 -8.18 6.45 -23.32
N ARG A 148 -8.51 6.00 -24.52
CA ARG A 148 -8.13 4.68 -25.04
C ARG A 148 -6.82 4.75 -25.84
N ASN A 149 -6.16 3.61 -25.94
CA ASN A 149 -5.00 3.48 -26.81
C ASN A 149 -5.44 3.68 -28.27
N PRO A 150 -4.87 4.67 -29.01
CA PRO A 150 -5.31 4.98 -30.37
C PRO A 150 -5.03 3.85 -31.38
N LYS A 151 -4.12 2.91 -31.06
CA LYS A 151 -3.78 1.78 -31.95
C LYS A 151 -4.59 0.53 -31.69
N THR A 152 -4.88 0.23 -30.40
CA THR A 152 -5.50 -1.04 -29.99
C THR A 152 -6.94 -0.86 -29.50
N GLY A 153 -7.40 0.38 -29.27
CA GLY A 153 -8.70 0.65 -28.64
C GLY A 153 -8.77 0.25 -27.16
N SER A 154 -7.69 -0.32 -26.58
CA SER A 154 -7.67 -0.80 -25.21
C SER A 154 -7.69 0.36 -24.21
N LEU A 155 -8.49 0.22 -23.12
CA LEU A 155 -8.48 1.14 -21.97
C LEU A 155 -7.31 0.86 -21.02
N ILE A 156 -6.66 -0.28 -21.14
CA ILE A 156 -5.70 -0.80 -20.15
C ILE A 156 -4.29 -0.81 -20.72
N ASP A 157 -4.10 -1.37 -21.94
CA ASP A 157 -2.77 -1.54 -22.52
C ASP A 157 -2.26 -0.24 -23.13
N ASN A 158 -1.23 0.36 -22.50
CA ASN A 158 -0.61 1.61 -22.92
C ASN A 158 -1.62 2.73 -23.26
N SER A 159 -2.76 2.74 -22.57
CA SER A 159 -3.79 3.75 -22.76
C SER A 159 -3.38 5.07 -22.09
N PRO A 160 -3.80 6.23 -22.63
CA PRO A 160 -3.65 7.52 -21.95
C PRO A 160 -4.30 7.54 -20.56
N LEU A 161 -5.39 6.79 -20.36
CA LEU A 161 -6.03 6.65 -19.04
C LEU A 161 -5.07 6.05 -17.99
N ILE A 162 -4.43 4.94 -18.33
CA ILE A 162 -3.49 4.26 -17.40
C ILE A 162 -2.19 5.04 -17.24
N ASN A 163 -1.67 5.60 -18.32
CA ASN A 163 -0.45 6.42 -18.27
C ASN A 163 -0.67 7.72 -17.48
N GLY A 164 -1.90 8.27 -17.52
CA GLY A 164 -2.31 9.46 -16.79
C GLY A 164 -3.07 9.19 -15.49
N VAL A 165 -3.08 7.96 -14.99
CA VAL A 165 -3.90 7.56 -13.82
C VAL A 165 -3.63 8.42 -12.59
N GLY A 166 -2.40 8.89 -12.39
CA GLY A 166 -2.04 9.79 -11.30
C GLY A 166 -2.82 11.12 -11.35
N LEU A 167 -2.97 11.70 -12.54
CA LEU A 167 -3.77 12.91 -12.75
C LEU A 167 -5.25 12.64 -12.51
N VAL A 168 -5.76 11.50 -12.97
CA VAL A 168 -7.15 11.08 -12.75
C VAL A 168 -7.45 10.96 -11.26
N ILE A 169 -6.58 10.29 -10.50
CA ILE A 169 -6.68 10.16 -9.04
C ILE A 169 -6.65 11.54 -8.39
N LEU A 170 -5.71 12.40 -8.78
CA LEU A 170 -5.62 13.77 -8.26
C LEU A 170 -6.95 14.51 -8.41
N VAL A 171 -7.53 14.53 -9.61
CA VAL A 171 -8.79 15.24 -9.90
C VAL A 171 -9.96 14.66 -9.11
N ILE A 172 -10.09 13.32 -9.08
CA ILE A 172 -11.16 12.60 -8.38
C ILE A 172 -11.17 12.86 -6.87
N PHE A 173 -10.02 13.08 -6.26
CA PHE A 173 -9.94 13.35 -4.82
C PHE A 173 -9.85 14.84 -4.48
N LEU A 174 -9.16 15.64 -5.29
CA LEU A 174 -9.00 17.08 -5.05
C LEU A 174 -10.33 17.83 -5.12
N ILE A 175 -11.14 17.58 -6.15
CA ILE A 175 -12.39 18.31 -6.34
C ILE A 175 -13.38 18.06 -5.18
N PRO A 176 -13.70 16.81 -4.79
CA PRO A 176 -14.55 16.56 -3.62
C PRO A 176 -13.94 17.11 -2.31
N GLY A 177 -12.60 17.01 -2.17
CA GLY A 177 -11.90 17.57 -1.02
C GLY A 177 -12.06 19.09 -0.90
N VAL A 178 -11.92 19.81 -1.99
CA VAL A 178 -12.15 21.28 -2.03
C VAL A 178 -13.63 21.61 -1.75
N ILE A 179 -14.58 20.88 -2.35
CA ILE A 179 -16.01 21.07 -2.09
C ILE A 179 -16.31 20.87 -0.60
N TYR A 180 -15.78 19.79 0.01
CA TYR A 180 -15.93 19.57 1.44
C TYR A 180 -15.35 20.72 2.25
N GLY A 181 -14.10 21.11 1.96
CA GLY A 181 -13.40 22.17 2.68
C GLY A 181 -14.11 23.53 2.65
N VAL A 182 -14.67 23.90 1.49
CA VAL A 182 -15.43 25.14 1.33
C VAL A 182 -16.77 25.06 2.06
N LEU A 183 -17.52 23.99 1.91
CA LEU A 183 -18.85 23.83 2.52
C LEU A 183 -18.78 23.64 4.05
N SER A 184 -17.72 23.00 4.55
CA SER A 184 -17.44 22.87 5.99
C SER A 184 -16.82 24.15 6.60
N LYS A 185 -16.58 25.17 5.77
CA LYS A 185 -15.93 26.45 6.18
C LYS A 185 -14.48 26.29 6.67
N GLN A 186 -13.83 25.19 6.34
CA GLN A 186 -12.39 25.02 6.61
C GLN A 186 -11.54 25.79 5.60
N ILE A 187 -11.98 25.91 4.34
CA ILE A 187 -11.37 26.73 3.30
C ILE A 187 -12.22 28.00 3.16
N LYS A 188 -11.66 29.13 3.58
CA LYS A 188 -12.32 30.44 3.50
C LYS A 188 -11.71 31.33 2.41
N SER A 189 -10.51 31.00 1.98
CA SER A 189 -9.77 31.78 0.98
C SER A 189 -8.86 30.87 0.14
N THR A 190 -8.45 31.37 -1.02
CA THR A 190 -7.44 30.72 -1.87
C THR A 190 -6.11 30.51 -1.12
N LYS A 191 -5.80 31.39 -0.15
CA LYS A 191 -4.62 31.28 0.69
C LYS A 191 -4.69 30.06 1.61
N ASP A 192 -5.87 29.75 2.15
CA ASP A 192 -6.08 28.58 3.00
C ASP A 192 -5.89 27.28 2.18
N LEU A 193 -6.45 27.24 0.96
CA LEU A 193 -6.26 26.12 0.04
C LEU A 193 -4.76 25.95 -0.31
N GLY A 194 -4.08 27.05 -0.66
CA GLY A 194 -2.64 27.03 -0.94
C GLY A 194 -1.82 26.52 0.24
N LYS A 195 -2.17 26.94 1.46
CA LYS A 195 -1.53 26.44 2.69
C LYS A 195 -1.74 24.93 2.88
N MET A 196 -2.97 24.45 2.75
CA MET A 196 -3.28 23.01 2.89
C MET A 196 -2.53 22.16 1.85
N ILE A 197 -2.41 22.63 0.62
CA ILE A 197 -1.63 21.97 -0.43
C ILE A 197 -0.14 21.98 -0.06
N SER A 198 0.38 23.12 0.39
CA SER A 198 1.78 23.27 0.82
C SER A 198 2.11 22.35 1.99
N ASP A 199 1.26 22.29 3.01
CA ASP A 199 1.42 21.43 4.17
C ASP A 199 1.41 19.94 3.74
N SER A 200 0.53 19.55 2.80
CA SER A 200 0.51 18.21 2.23
C SER A 200 1.78 17.90 1.45
N LEU A 201 2.29 18.83 0.64
CA LEU A 201 3.57 18.66 -0.09
C LEU A 201 4.76 18.56 0.86
N ALA A 202 4.74 19.30 1.98
CA ALA A 202 5.78 19.22 3.00
C ALA A 202 5.89 17.80 3.59
N THR A 203 4.78 17.07 3.73
CA THR A 203 4.80 15.66 4.18
C THR A 203 5.48 14.73 3.16
N MET A 204 5.53 15.12 1.89
CA MET A 204 6.16 14.37 0.81
C MET A 204 7.63 14.76 0.55
N SER A 205 8.19 15.70 1.31
CA SER A 205 9.55 16.21 1.09
C SER A 205 10.62 15.09 1.13
N SER A 206 10.52 14.18 2.09
CA SER A 206 11.41 13.03 2.19
C SER A 206 11.29 12.09 0.99
N PHE A 207 10.08 11.89 0.47
CA PHE A 207 9.86 11.09 -0.74
C PHE A 207 10.52 11.74 -1.97
N ILE A 208 10.34 13.04 -2.18
CA ILE A 208 10.94 13.79 -3.29
C ILE A 208 12.48 13.67 -3.24
N LEU A 209 13.07 13.80 -2.04
CA LEU A 209 14.51 13.65 -1.84
C LEU A 209 14.98 12.23 -2.19
N ILE A 210 14.25 11.21 -1.75
CA ILE A 210 14.57 9.80 -2.06
C ILE A 210 14.48 9.54 -3.57
N VAL A 211 13.45 10.04 -4.24
CA VAL A 211 13.28 9.90 -5.70
C VAL A 211 14.43 10.58 -6.44
N PHE A 212 14.88 11.74 -5.97
CA PHE A 212 16.02 12.44 -6.55
C PHE A 212 17.30 11.58 -6.49
N PHE A 213 17.67 11.06 -5.31
CA PHE A 213 18.85 10.21 -5.16
C PHE A 213 18.70 8.86 -5.88
N ALA A 214 17.51 8.26 -5.89
CA ALA A 214 17.26 7.05 -6.64
C ALA A 214 17.41 7.26 -8.16
N ALA A 215 16.96 8.40 -8.68
CA ALA A 215 17.18 8.76 -10.08
C ALA A 215 18.68 8.92 -10.43
N GLN A 216 19.46 9.53 -9.51
CA GLN A 216 20.94 9.60 -9.68
C GLN A 216 21.56 8.20 -9.66
N LEU A 217 21.18 7.35 -8.71
CA LEU A 217 21.65 5.97 -8.64
C LEU A 217 21.36 5.21 -9.94
N LEU A 218 20.13 5.30 -10.44
CA LEU A 218 19.73 4.67 -11.70
C LEU A 218 20.55 5.20 -12.89
N ALA A 219 20.78 6.52 -12.95
CA ALA A 219 21.61 7.12 -13.99
C ALA A 219 23.06 6.61 -13.93
N PHE A 220 23.66 6.54 -12.75
CA PHE A 220 25.00 6.01 -12.55
C PHE A 220 25.10 4.51 -12.87
N LEU A 221 24.12 3.70 -12.45
CA LEU A 221 24.08 2.28 -12.78
C LEU A 221 23.97 2.04 -14.29
N LYS A 222 23.20 2.86 -15.00
CA LYS A 222 23.08 2.81 -16.46
C LYS A 222 24.38 3.26 -17.13
N TRP A 223 24.94 4.37 -16.71
CA TRP A 223 26.18 4.93 -17.30
C TRP A 223 27.39 4.03 -17.08
N SER A 224 27.57 3.47 -15.87
CA SER A 224 28.68 2.58 -15.53
C SER A 224 28.50 1.13 -16.00
N ASN A 225 27.35 0.76 -16.55
CA ASN A 225 26.93 -0.63 -16.81
C ASN A 225 26.97 -1.55 -15.59
N LEU A 226 27.18 -1.03 -14.38
CA LEU A 226 27.20 -1.82 -13.15
C LEU A 226 25.85 -2.52 -12.92
N GLY A 227 24.74 -1.86 -13.25
CA GLY A 227 23.41 -2.46 -13.15
C GLY A 227 23.29 -3.73 -13.98
N VAL A 228 23.78 -3.71 -15.22
CA VAL A 228 23.79 -4.89 -16.10
C VAL A 228 24.73 -5.97 -15.57
N ILE A 229 25.93 -5.60 -15.12
CA ILE A 229 26.90 -6.56 -14.56
C ILE A 229 26.33 -7.28 -13.33
N VAL A 230 25.75 -6.55 -12.38
CA VAL A 230 25.13 -7.11 -11.18
C VAL A 230 23.92 -7.99 -11.55
N ALA A 231 23.09 -7.54 -12.49
CA ALA A 231 21.93 -8.30 -12.97
C ALA A 231 22.35 -9.62 -13.63
N VAL A 232 23.35 -9.60 -14.53
CA VAL A 232 23.85 -10.81 -15.21
C VAL A 232 24.50 -11.77 -14.23
N LYS A 233 25.37 -11.28 -13.33
CA LYS A 233 25.99 -12.14 -12.30
C LYS A 233 24.97 -12.72 -11.35
N GLY A 234 24.00 -11.90 -10.90
CA GLY A 234 22.90 -12.36 -10.05
C GLY A 234 22.00 -13.37 -10.77
N ALA A 235 21.65 -13.13 -12.03
CA ALA A 235 20.87 -14.07 -12.83
C ALA A 235 21.61 -15.41 -13.00
N ASN A 236 22.93 -15.39 -13.28
CA ASN A 236 23.74 -16.61 -13.42
C ASN A 236 23.81 -17.42 -12.12
N LEU A 237 23.89 -16.75 -10.95
CA LEU A 237 23.84 -17.41 -9.64
C LEU A 237 22.48 -18.08 -9.35
N LEU A 238 21.41 -17.50 -9.87
CA LEU A 238 20.04 -17.95 -9.66
C LEU A 238 19.52 -18.83 -10.81
N GLN A 239 20.29 -18.93 -11.91
CA GLN A 239 19.95 -19.77 -13.05
C GLN A 239 19.82 -21.23 -12.64
N GLY A 240 18.73 -21.87 -13.07
CA GLY A 240 18.43 -23.26 -12.68
C GLY A 240 17.70 -23.42 -11.33
N GLN A 241 17.54 -22.34 -10.57
CA GLN A 241 16.71 -22.41 -9.36
C GLN A 241 15.22 -22.46 -9.72
N HIS A 242 14.45 -23.24 -8.95
CA HIS A 242 12.99 -23.28 -9.08
C HIS A 242 12.40 -21.88 -8.75
N GLY A 243 11.38 -21.46 -9.53
CA GLY A 243 10.74 -20.16 -9.33
C GLY A 243 10.23 -19.92 -7.90
N ILE A 244 9.77 -20.98 -7.21
CA ILE A 244 9.34 -20.92 -5.81
C ILE A 244 10.50 -20.51 -4.88
N VAL A 245 11.71 -21.02 -5.11
CA VAL A 245 12.91 -20.66 -4.30
C VAL A 245 13.23 -19.19 -4.49
N LEU A 246 13.11 -18.67 -5.73
CA LEU A 246 13.33 -17.27 -6.03
C LEU A 246 12.27 -16.37 -5.36
N ILE A 247 11.01 -16.78 -5.39
CA ILE A 247 9.91 -16.07 -4.71
C ILE A 247 10.21 -15.96 -3.22
N ILE A 248 10.49 -17.09 -2.56
CA ILE A 248 10.77 -17.13 -1.11
C ILE A 248 12.02 -16.30 -0.78
N GLY A 249 13.08 -16.42 -1.56
CA GLY A 249 14.33 -15.68 -1.34
C GLY A 249 14.14 -14.17 -1.41
N ILE A 250 13.47 -13.65 -2.43
CA ILE A 250 13.20 -12.22 -2.57
C ILE A 250 12.24 -11.74 -1.47
N LEU A 251 11.26 -12.55 -1.11
CA LEU A 251 10.27 -12.25 -0.08
C LEU A 251 10.96 -12.11 1.30
N ILE A 252 11.82 -13.06 1.67
CA ILE A 252 12.60 -13.01 2.92
C ILE A 252 13.53 -11.78 2.92
N LEU A 253 14.26 -11.56 1.83
CA LEU A 253 15.19 -10.44 1.74
C LEU A 253 14.45 -9.10 1.81
N SER A 254 13.30 -8.98 1.16
CA SER A 254 12.45 -7.78 1.26
C SER A 254 11.98 -7.54 2.69
N GLY A 255 11.57 -8.60 3.39
CA GLY A 255 11.17 -8.54 4.79
C GLY A 255 12.32 -8.16 5.74
N LEU A 256 13.53 -8.70 5.52
CA LEU A 256 14.72 -8.34 6.32
C LEU A 256 15.11 -6.87 6.13
N VAL A 257 15.10 -6.38 4.89
CA VAL A 257 15.38 -4.96 4.60
C VAL A 257 14.31 -4.06 5.22
N ASN A 258 13.06 -4.54 5.30
CA ASN A 258 11.97 -3.81 5.95
C ASN A 258 12.20 -3.58 7.46
N MET A 259 12.93 -4.45 8.13
CA MET A 259 13.26 -4.23 9.56
C MET A 259 14.14 -2.99 9.79
N VAL A 260 14.91 -2.59 8.77
CA VAL A 260 15.87 -1.47 8.84
C VAL A 260 15.34 -0.21 8.19
N ILE A 261 14.58 -0.33 7.09
CA ILE A 261 14.06 0.80 6.32
C ILE A 261 12.53 0.75 6.32
N GLY A 262 11.87 1.63 7.07
CA GLY A 262 10.40 1.66 7.20
C GLY A 262 9.64 2.16 5.97
N SER A 263 10.30 2.83 5.01
CA SER A 263 9.65 3.38 3.81
C SER A 263 9.65 2.38 2.65
N ALA A 264 8.48 1.93 2.21
CA ALA A 264 8.33 1.01 1.09
C ALA A 264 8.92 1.54 -0.22
N SER A 265 8.66 2.81 -0.56
CA SER A 265 9.20 3.44 -1.77
C SER A 265 10.72 3.59 -1.72
N ALA A 266 11.29 3.97 -0.57
CA ALA A 266 12.74 4.06 -0.39
C ALA A 266 13.43 2.71 -0.58
N LYS A 267 12.89 1.65 0.02
CA LYS A 267 13.40 0.27 -0.14
C LYS A 267 13.36 -0.16 -1.59
N TRP A 268 12.19 0.02 -2.24
CA TRP A 268 12.07 -0.37 -3.63
C TRP A 268 12.96 0.46 -4.56
N GLY A 269 13.18 1.73 -4.26
CA GLY A 269 14.15 2.56 -4.96
C GLY A 269 15.57 1.98 -4.97
N ILE A 270 15.96 1.27 -3.90
CA ILE A 270 17.25 0.59 -3.76
C ILE A 270 17.21 -0.81 -4.38
N LEU A 271 16.13 -1.56 -4.16
CA LEU A 271 16.05 -2.97 -4.56
C LEU A 271 15.63 -3.17 -6.02
N ALA A 272 14.79 -2.29 -6.58
CA ALA A 272 14.32 -2.42 -7.95
C ALA A 272 15.45 -2.45 -9.00
N PRO A 273 16.47 -1.58 -8.94
CA PRO A 273 17.58 -1.62 -9.89
C PRO A 273 18.36 -2.94 -9.90
N ILE A 274 18.24 -3.73 -8.86
CA ILE A 274 18.90 -5.03 -8.70
C ILE A 274 17.95 -6.18 -9.07
N PHE A 275 16.79 -6.22 -8.44
CA PHE A 275 15.88 -7.36 -8.57
C PHE A 275 15.17 -7.39 -9.91
N VAL A 276 14.72 -6.23 -10.41
CA VAL A 276 13.96 -6.21 -11.66
C VAL A 276 14.79 -6.67 -12.84
N PRO A 277 16.01 -6.15 -13.08
CA PRO A 277 16.87 -6.64 -14.16
C PRO A 277 17.26 -8.10 -13.98
N MET A 278 17.62 -8.52 -12.76
CA MET A 278 18.02 -9.89 -12.47
C MET A 278 16.91 -10.90 -12.78
N MET A 279 15.71 -10.63 -12.28
CA MET A 279 14.55 -11.50 -12.49
C MET A 279 14.08 -11.50 -13.95
N LEU A 280 14.20 -10.36 -14.63
CA LEU A 280 13.88 -10.25 -16.05
C LEU A 280 14.81 -11.12 -16.90
N LEU A 281 16.11 -11.17 -16.60
CA LEU A 281 17.07 -12.02 -17.28
C LEU A 281 16.81 -13.53 -17.07
N ILE A 282 16.17 -13.90 -15.95
CA ILE A 282 15.76 -15.29 -15.67
C ILE A 282 14.39 -15.61 -16.32
N GLY A 283 13.74 -14.61 -16.94
CA GLY A 283 12.48 -14.78 -17.67
C GLY A 283 11.23 -14.41 -16.86
N PHE A 284 11.35 -13.70 -15.73
CA PHE A 284 10.21 -13.19 -14.99
C PHE A 284 9.90 -11.75 -15.39
N HIS A 285 8.61 -11.45 -15.51
CA HIS A 285 8.17 -10.08 -15.82
C HIS A 285 8.36 -9.15 -14.63
N PRO A 286 8.72 -7.86 -14.84
CA PRO A 286 8.90 -6.85 -13.79
C PRO A 286 7.70 -6.71 -12.85
N ALA A 287 6.47 -6.88 -13.38
CA ALA A 287 5.25 -6.87 -12.57
C ALA A 287 5.25 -7.93 -11.48
N PHE A 288 5.68 -9.15 -11.82
CA PHE A 288 5.73 -10.25 -10.85
C PHE A 288 6.84 -10.02 -9.82
N THR A 289 8.00 -9.54 -10.23
CA THR A 289 9.09 -9.17 -9.31
C THR A 289 8.67 -8.09 -8.32
N GLN A 290 8.01 -7.05 -8.81
CA GLN A 290 7.42 -6.00 -7.96
C GLN A 290 6.39 -6.57 -6.98
N MET A 291 5.58 -7.54 -7.42
CA MET A 291 4.56 -8.14 -6.57
C MET A 291 5.17 -8.96 -5.43
N ILE A 292 6.21 -9.76 -5.69
CA ILE A 292 6.94 -10.50 -4.65
C ILE A 292 7.47 -9.53 -3.60
N TYR A 293 8.09 -8.42 -4.03
CA TYR A 293 8.58 -7.39 -3.12
C TYR A 293 7.45 -6.81 -2.26
N ARG A 294 6.32 -6.45 -2.87
CA ARG A 294 5.16 -5.86 -2.16
C ARG A 294 4.61 -6.78 -1.08
N VAL A 295 4.53 -8.07 -1.35
CA VAL A 295 4.11 -9.08 -0.34
C VAL A 295 5.14 -9.13 0.79
N GLY A 296 6.44 -9.28 0.48
CA GLY A 296 7.50 -9.35 1.48
C GLY A 296 7.60 -8.10 2.37
N ASP A 297 7.40 -6.93 1.79
CA ASP A 297 7.30 -5.66 2.50
C ASP A 297 6.10 -5.63 3.45
N SER A 298 4.93 -5.95 2.94
CA SER A 298 3.67 -5.82 3.67
C SER A 298 3.56 -6.77 4.87
N ILE A 299 4.01 -8.03 4.72
CA ILE A 299 3.90 -9.04 5.80
C ILE A 299 4.72 -8.69 7.03
N THR A 300 5.79 -7.90 6.89
CA THR A 300 6.68 -7.52 8.00
C THR A 300 6.41 -6.12 8.54
N ASN A 301 5.62 -5.30 7.85
CA ASN A 301 5.28 -3.95 8.27
C ASN A 301 4.70 -3.87 9.71
N PRO A 302 3.82 -4.80 10.17
CA PRO A 302 3.26 -4.71 11.51
C PRO A 302 4.28 -4.77 12.63
N ILE A 303 5.41 -5.47 12.44
CA ILE A 303 6.46 -5.63 13.46
C ILE A 303 7.69 -4.77 13.22
N THR A 304 7.72 -3.98 12.15
CA THR A 304 8.87 -3.13 11.83
C THR A 304 8.97 -1.95 12.79
N PRO A 305 10.02 -1.89 13.66
CA PRO A 305 10.13 -0.83 14.66
C PRO A 305 10.40 0.56 14.05
N MET A 306 10.92 0.61 12.82
CA MET A 306 11.23 1.84 12.08
C MET A 306 10.01 2.45 11.38
N MET A 307 8.80 1.88 11.54
CA MET A 307 7.58 2.50 11.03
C MET A 307 7.28 3.80 11.76
N PRO A 308 7.05 4.91 11.04
CA PRO A 308 6.79 6.22 11.66
C PRO A 308 5.57 6.25 12.59
N TYR A 309 4.63 5.33 12.36
CA TYR A 309 3.39 5.22 13.14
C TYR A 309 3.51 4.36 14.40
N MET A 310 4.62 3.65 14.60
CA MET A 310 4.83 2.77 15.76
C MET A 310 4.84 3.54 17.09
N PRO A 311 5.53 4.69 17.22
CA PRO A 311 5.45 5.51 18.44
C PRO A 311 4.03 6.00 18.75
N LEU A 312 3.29 6.38 17.72
CA LEU A 312 1.91 6.82 17.85
C LEU A 312 1.01 5.67 18.36
N LEU A 313 1.15 4.48 17.78
CA LEU A 313 0.43 3.29 18.25
C LEU A 313 0.75 2.98 19.71
N LEU A 314 2.03 3.05 20.09
CA LEU A 314 2.46 2.82 21.47
C LEU A 314 1.82 3.84 22.42
N THR A 315 1.78 5.12 22.06
CA THR A 315 1.14 6.18 22.86
C THR A 315 -0.35 5.90 23.04
N TYR A 316 -1.05 5.46 21.99
CA TYR A 316 -2.46 5.07 22.12
C TYR A 316 -2.64 3.80 22.97
N ALA A 317 -1.76 2.81 22.82
CA ALA A 317 -1.82 1.59 23.62
C ALA A 317 -1.57 1.87 25.11
N GLN A 318 -0.70 2.81 25.44
CA GLN A 318 -0.42 3.25 26.82
C GLN A 318 -1.62 3.93 27.51
N LYS A 319 -2.55 4.54 26.76
CA LYS A 319 -3.81 5.03 27.33
C LYS A 319 -4.66 3.89 27.93
N TYR A 320 -4.57 2.70 27.35
CA TYR A 320 -5.31 1.51 27.81
C TYR A 320 -4.48 0.62 28.76
N ASP A 321 -3.15 0.66 28.67
CA ASP A 321 -2.25 -0.02 29.61
C ASP A 321 -0.97 0.80 29.79
N LYS A 322 -0.87 1.52 30.93
CA LYS A 322 0.29 2.36 31.29
C LYS A 322 1.64 1.63 31.24
N ASN A 323 1.62 0.32 31.47
CA ASN A 323 2.83 -0.50 31.50
C ASN A 323 3.20 -1.04 30.09
N MET A 324 2.41 -0.69 29.04
CA MET A 324 2.67 -1.14 27.68
C MET A 324 4.04 -0.62 27.20
N LYS A 325 4.92 -1.54 26.86
CA LYS A 325 6.24 -1.26 26.27
C LYS A 325 6.23 -1.66 24.79
N LEU A 326 7.19 -1.13 24.04
CA LEU A 326 7.34 -1.46 22.62
C LEU A 326 7.43 -2.98 22.39
N GLY A 327 8.18 -3.70 23.22
CA GLY A 327 8.31 -5.16 23.11
C GLY A 327 6.99 -5.89 23.30
N SER A 328 6.16 -5.48 24.27
CA SER A 328 4.83 -6.06 24.51
C SER A 328 3.89 -5.78 23.34
N LEU A 329 3.96 -4.59 22.80
CA LEU A 329 3.17 -4.19 21.61
C LEU A 329 3.58 -5.01 20.38
N LEU A 330 4.89 -5.15 20.11
CA LEU A 330 5.42 -5.99 19.03
C LEU A 330 5.02 -7.46 19.21
N SER A 331 5.04 -7.98 20.44
CA SER A 331 4.55 -9.33 20.75
C SER A 331 3.09 -9.51 20.36
N SER A 332 2.25 -8.52 20.60
CA SER A 332 0.84 -8.54 20.20
C SER A 332 0.63 -8.48 18.68
N LEU A 333 1.59 -7.92 17.93
CA LEU A 333 1.57 -7.81 16.47
C LEU A 333 2.22 -9.02 15.78
N MET A 334 3.05 -9.78 16.47
CA MET A 334 3.77 -10.94 15.91
C MET A 334 2.85 -12.00 15.28
N PRO A 335 1.69 -12.37 15.88
CA PRO A 335 0.78 -13.34 15.28
C PRO A 335 0.30 -12.92 13.89
N TYR A 336 0.07 -11.61 13.67
CA TYR A 336 -0.32 -11.10 12.35
C TYR A 336 0.78 -11.32 11.32
N THR A 337 2.02 -10.98 11.65
CA THR A 337 3.16 -11.17 10.74
C THR A 337 3.36 -12.64 10.40
N ILE A 338 3.28 -13.55 11.39
CA ILE A 338 3.44 -15.00 11.14
C ILE A 338 2.33 -15.51 10.21
N VAL A 339 1.07 -15.20 10.53
CA VAL A 339 -0.06 -15.69 9.72
C VAL A 339 -0.04 -15.08 8.32
N LEU A 340 0.22 -13.77 8.20
CA LEU A 340 0.37 -13.11 6.90
C LEU A 340 1.53 -13.70 6.09
N SER A 341 2.67 -13.98 6.72
CA SER A 341 3.81 -14.61 6.05
C SER A 341 3.44 -15.96 5.45
N ILE A 342 2.69 -16.77 6.17
CA ILE A 342 2.27 -18.09 5.66
C ILE A 342 1.19 -17.93 4.58
N VAL A 343 0.09 -17.28 4.91
CA VAL A 343 -1.10 -17.24 4.04
C VAL A 343 -0.84 -16.47 2.76
N TRP A 344 -0.19 -15.29 2.84
CA TRP A 344 0.04 -14.47 1.64
C TRP A 344 1.15 -15.04 0.77
N THR A 345 2.18 -15.66 1.36
CA THR A 345 3.19 -16.39 0.58
C THR A 345 2.58 -17.59 -0.14
N LEU A 346 1.74 -18.37 0.53
CA LEU A 346 1.04 -19.48 -0.12
C LEU A 346 0.12 -18.99 -1.25
N PHE A 347 -0.60 -17.89 -1.02
CA PHE A 347 -1.45 -17.28 -2.05
C PHE A 347 -0.64 -16.82 -3.26
N LEU A 348 0.53 -16.21 -3.05
CA LEU A 348 1.43 -15.80 -4.12
C LEU A 348 2.00 -17.01 -4.89
N ILE A 349 2.36 -18.09 -4.19
CA ILE A 349 2.85 -19.33 -4.82
C ILE A 349 1.75 -19.99 -5.64
N ILE A 350 0.53 -20.09 -5.10
CA ILE A 350 -0.63 -20.63 -5.85
C ILE A 350 -0.87 -19.81 -7.11
N TRP A 351 -0.83 -18.46 -7.00
CA TRP A 351 -0.99 -17.57 -8.15
C TRP A 351 0.09 -17.78 -9.21
N TYR A 352 1.33 -17.95 -8.77
CA TYR A 352 2.45 -18.29 -9.63
C TYR A 352 2.24 -19.64 -10.36
N LEU A 353 1.82 -20.68 -9.65
CA LEU A 353 1.58 -22.00 -10.22
C LEU A 353 0.41 -22.02 -11.22
N LEU A 354 -0.61 -21.22 -10.99
CA LEU A 354 -1.74 -21.06 -11.91
C LEU A 354 -1.37 -20.27 -13.17
N GLY A 355 -0.24 -19.55 -13.20
CA GLY A 355 0.18 -18.79 -14.36
C GLY A 355 -0.68 -17.56 -14.66
N VAL A 356 -1.55 -17.14 -13.73
CA VAL A 356 -2.47 -16.00 -13.92
C VAL A 356 -1.70 -14.68 -13.90
N PRO A 357 -1.94 -13.73 -14.84
CA PRO A 357 -1.33 -12.41 -14.79
C PRO A 357 -1.60 -11.72 -13.46
N VAL A 358 -0.61 -10.99 -12.93
CA VAL A 358 -0.77 -10.25 -11.67
C VAL A 358 -1.54 -8.95 -11.85
N GLY A 359 -1.72 -8.50 -13.09
CA GLY A 359 -2.51 -7.34 -13.45
C GLY A 359 -2.57 -7.12 -14.97
N PRO A 360 -3.22 -6.05 -15.41
CA PRO A 360 -3.24 -5.68 -16.82
C PRO A 360 -1.82 -5.43 -17.36
N GLY A 361 -1.43 -6.14 -18.44
CA GLY A 361 -0.08 -6.07 -18.98
C GLY A 361 1.01 -6.54 -18.01
N GLY A 362 0.64 -7.32 -16.98
CA GLY A 362 1.55 -7.86 -15.98
C GLY A 362 1.57 -9.39 -15.95
N PRO A 363 2.08 -10.06 -16.98
CA PRO A 363 2.23 -11.51 -16.95
C PRO A 363 3.27 -11.91 -15.89
N ILE A 364 3.29 -13.21 -15.53
CA ILE A 364 4.29 -13.75 -14.61
C ILE A 364 5.65 -13.85 -15.29
N LYS A 365 5.67 -14.34 -16.52
CA LYS A 365 6.89 -14.51 -17.32
C LYS A 365 7.01 -13.39 -18.36
N ALA A 366 8.22 -12.94 -18.59
CA ALA A 366 8.56 -12.10 -19.72
C ALA A 366 8.70 -12.99 -20.98
N ASN A 367 7.84 -12.75 -21.95
CA ASN A 367 7.93 -13.42 -23.26
C ASN A 367 8.99 -12.72 -24.13
#